data_1c5352db98aa05a0a7b8fdc41912a856
#
_entry.id   1c5352db98aa05a0a7b8fdc41912a856
#
_cell.length_a   1.000
_cell.length_b   1.000
_cell.length_c   1.000
_cell.angle_alpha   90.00
_cell.angle_beta   90.00
_cell.angle_gamma   90.00
#
_symmetry.space_group_name_H-M   'P 1'
#
loop_
_entity.id
_entity.type
_entity.pdbx_description
1 polymer ?
#
loop_
_entity_poly.entity_id
_entity_poly.type
_entity_poly.pdbx_seq_one_letter_code
_entity_poly.pdbx_strand_id
1 'polypeptide(L)'
;MRKTTVMNDEITPRQSSATFEYLIANDNDLRFNAVVKAIGSQRIAPHSEYPLKVHPADYFFDPAKGRVLHEWQLLYITQGEGEFRSTDTHPIAIDKGTIILLRPGELHSYRPAAKTGWVEHYIGFAGETFDRMLRLL
;
A
#
# COMPACT_ATOMS: atom_id res chain seq x y z
N MET A 1 -12.05 -5.23 -30.93
CA MET A 1 -12.54 -6.16 -29.89
C MET A 1 -11.33 -6.70 -29.14
N ARG A 2 -11.00 -6.14 -27.98
CA ARG A 2 -9.88 -6.62 -27.16
C ARG A 2 -10.38 -7.77 -26.30
N LYS A 3 -9.84 -8.95 -26.52
CA LYS A 3 -10.08 -10.08 -25.63
C LYS A 3 -9.31 -9.87 -24.33
N THR A 4 -10.02 -9.59 -23.26
CA THR A 4 -9.46 -9.68 -21.91
C THR A 4 -9.33 -11.16 -21.58
N THR A 5 -8.12 -11.69 -21.66
CA THR A 5 -7.82 -13.02 -21.14
C THR A 5 -7.79 -12.90 -19.62
N VAL A 6 -8.83 -13.36 -18.97
CA VAL A 6 -8.79 -13.61 -17.52
C VAL A 6 -7.94 -14.87 -17.35
N MET A 7 -6.69 -14.68 -17.01
CA MET A 7 -5.89 -15.81 -16.53
C MET A 7 -6.36 -16.14 -15.12
N ASN A 8 -7.02 -17.26 -14.96
CA ASN A 8 -7.14 -17.93 -13.68
C ASN A 8 -5.75 -18.44 -13.30
N ASP A 9 -4.94 -17.58 -12.72
CA ASP A 9 -3.75 -18.05 -12.03
C ASP A 9 -4.20 -18.77 -10.76
N GLU A 10 -4.17 -20.09 -10.80
CA GLU A 10 -4.01 -20.90 -9.60
C GLU A 10 -2.67 -20.48 -8.98
N ILE A 11 -2.76 -19.56 -8.05
CA ILE A 11 -1.59 -18.96 -7.42
C ILE A 11 -0.93 -20.03 -6.57
N THR A 12 0.20 -20.50 -7.04
CA THR A 12 1.08 -21.40 -6.27
C THR A 12 1.42 -20.70 -4.95
N PRO A 13 1.14 -21.27 -3.76
CA PRO A 13 1.17 -20.59 -2.47
C PRO A 13 2.56 -20.15 -1.97
N ARG A 14 3.61 -20.24 -2.79
CA ARG A 14 4.99 -20.35 -2.29
C ARG A 14 5.91 -19.16 -2.57
N GLN A 15 5.51 -18.14 -3.30
CA GLN A 15 6.46 -17.08 -3.68
C GLN A 15 5.92 -15.68 -3.44
N SER A 16 6.73 -14.87 -2.76
CA SER A 16 6.49 -13.44 -2.63
C SER A 16 6.83 -12.72 -3.94
N SER A 17 6.08 -11.68 -4.28
CA SER A 17 6.27 -10.87 -5.48
C SER A 17 5.83 -9.44 -5.26
N ALA A 18 6.38 -8.51 -6.02
CA ALA A 18 5.95 -7.11 -6.01
C ALA A 18 5.99 -6.53 -7.42
N THR A 19 5.01 -5.69 -7.71
CA THR A 19 4.97 -4.82 -8.90
C THR A 19 4.70 -3.40 -8.45
N PHE A 20 5.34 -2.42 -9.07
CA PHE A 20 5.07 -1.02 -8.78
C PHE A 20 5.39 -0.15 -9.99
N GLU A 21 4.78 1.03 -10.01
CA GLU A 21 5.00 2.05 -11.02
C GLU A 21 4.96 3.43 -10.37
N TYR A 22 5.97 4.26 -10.63
CA TYR A 22 5.94 5.68 -10.35
C TYR A 22 5.30 6.41 -11.53
N LEU A 23 4.36 7.28 -11.25
CA LEU A 23 3.62 8.02 -12.25
C LEU A 23 4.13 9.45 -12.35
N ILE A 24 4.18 9.96 -13.58
CA ILE A 24 4.56 11.34 -13.86
C ILE A 24 3.28 12.17 -14.02
N ALA A 25 3.19 13.24 -13.22
CA ALA A 25 2.08 14.18 -13.32
C ALA A 25 2.03 14.83 -14.71
N ASN A 26 0.84 14.92 -15.27
CA ASN A 26 0.57 15.67 -16.50
C ASN A 26 -0.01 17.07 -16.18
N ASP A 27 -0.18 17.91 -17.21
CA ASP A 27 -0.66 19.28 -17.03
C ASP A 27 -2.04 19.36 -16.35
N ASN A 28 -2.93 18.40 -16.60
CA ASN A 28 -4.24 18.35 -15.96
C ASN A 28 -4.13 18.01 -14.49
N ASP A 29 -3.26 17.07 -14.12
CA ASP A 29 -3.02 16.70 -12.73
C ASP A 29 -2.52 17.93 -11.94
N LEU A 30 -1.58 18.66 -12.52
CA LEU A 30 -1.05 19.88 -11.93
C LEU A 30 -2.11 20.99 -11.85
N ARG A 31 -2.92 21.13 -12.89
CA ARG A 31 -4.01 22.12 -12.96
C ARG A 31 -5.08 21.87 -11.89
N PHE A 32 -5.45 20.62 -11.66
CA PHE A 32 -6.40 20.25 -10.62
C PHE A 32 -5.77 20.08 -9.25
N ASN A 33 -4.45 20.16 -9.15
CA ASN A 33 -3.70 19.90 -7.93
C ASN A 33 -4.11 18.58 -7.26
N ALA A 34 -4.18 17.53 -8.08
CA ALA A 34 -4.55 16.18 -7.72
C ALA A 34 -3.70 15.19 -8.52
N VAL A 35 -2.68 14.63 -7.89
CA VAL A 35 -1.65 13.83 -8.56
C VAL A 35 -1.62 12.45 -7.95
N VAL A 36 -1.71 11.41 -8.79
CA VAL A 36 -1.35 10.04 -8.42
C VAL A 36 0.14 9.86 -8.67
N LYS A 37 0.89 9.49 -7.64
CA LYS A 37 2.36 9.43 -7.67
C LYS A 37 2.90 8.02 -7.87
N ALA A 38 2.23 7.04 -7.32
CA ALA A 38 2.66 5.65 -7.41
C ALA A 38 1.47 4.70 -7.28
N ILE A 39 1.60 3.56 -7.93
CA ILE A 39 0.71 2.42 -7.75
C ILE A 39 1.54 1.17 -7.57
N GLY A 40 1.03 0.21 -6.85
CA GLY A 40 1.72 -1.06 -6.70
C GLY A 40 0.85 -2.15 -6.10
N SER A 41 1.39 -3.34 -6.17
CA SER A 41 0.81 -4.54 -5.57
C SER A 41 1.94 -5.44 -5.10
N GLN A 42 1.77 -6.04 -3.93
CA GLN A 42 2.70 -7.06 -3.49
C GLN A 42 2.00 -8.23 -2.80
N ARG A 43 2.57 -9.37 -3.00
CA ARG A 43 2.24 -10.61 -2.31
C ARG A 43 3.37 -10.97 -1.37
N ILE A 44 3.07 -11.10 -0.11
CA ILE A 44 3.98 -11.62 0.91
C ILE A 44 3.51 -13.03 1.25
N ALA A 45 4.30 -14.03 0.88
CA ALA A 45 3.99 -15.41 1.21
C ALA A 45 4.14 -15.67 2.72
N PRO A 46 3.44 -16.67 3.29
CA PRO A 46 3.65 -17.06 4.68
C PRO A 46 5.13 -17.33 4.98
N HIS A 47 5.58 -16.90 6.15
CA HIS A 47 6.95 -17.06 6.64
C HIS A 47 8.05 -16.42 5.77
N SER A 48 7.68 -15.49 4.88
CA SER A 48 8.63 -14.70 4.10
C SER A 48 9.24 -13.56 4.90
N GLU A 49 10.44 -13.14 4.46
CA GLU A 49 11.05 -11.91 4.95
C GLU A 49 10.18 -10.71 4.57
N TYR A 50 10.00 -9.77 5.49
CA TYR A 50 9.26 -8.54 5.28
C TYR A 50 10.01 -7.35 5.88
N PRO A 51 10.12 -6.19 5.18
CA PRO A 51 9.67 -5.92 3.81
C PRO A 51 10.45 -6.71 2.76
N LEU A 52 9.87 -6.90 1.59
CA LEU A 52 10.59 -7.52 0.47
C LEU A 52 11.76 -6.65 0.01
N LYS A 53 12.88 -7.26 -0.36
CA LYS A 53 14.07 -6.54 -0.88
C LYS A 53 13.80 -5.78 -2.17
N VAL A 54 12.79 -6.20 -2.94
CA VAL A 54 12.35 -5.56 -4.19
C VAL A 54 11.34 -4.43 -3.97
N HIS A 55 11.09 -4.06 -2.72
CA HIS A 55 10.20 -2.94 -2.38
C HIS A 55 10.78 -1.63 -2.94
N PRO A 56 9.94 -0.72 -3.51
CA PRO A 56 10.39 0.58 -3.96
C PRO A 56 11.14 1.33 -2.85
N ALA A 57 12.29 1.91 -3.18
CA ALA A 57 13.16 2.55 -2.19
C ALA A 57 12.44 3.63 -1.36
N ASP A 58 11.57 4.42 -2.00
CA ASP A 58 10.82 5.49 -1.34
C ASP A 58 9.75 4.99 -0.37
N TYR A 59 9.36 3.72 -0.48
CA TYR A 59 8.34 3.09 0.37
C TYR A 59 8.90 2.01 1.29
N PHE A 60 10.21 1.74 1.20
CA PHE A 60 10.87 0.79 2.09
C PHE A 60 10.94 1.35 3.51
N PHE A 61 10.61 0.54 4.49
CA PHE A 61 10.73 0.92 5.89
C PHE A 61 10.94 -0.31 6.80
N ASP A 62 11.52 -0.05 7.97
CA ASP A 62 11.62 -1.03 9.05
C ASP A 62 10.30 -1.05 9.83
N PRO A 63 9.55 -2.17 9.86
CA PRO A 63 8.29 -2.25 10.57
C PRO A 63 8.39 -1.99 12.09
N ALA A 64 9.57 -2.18 12.68
CA ALA A 64 9.79 -1.88 14.09
C ALA A 64 9.87 -0.38 14.37
N LYS A 65 10.33 0.41 13.39
CA LYS A 65 10.51 1.87 13.51
C LYS A 65 9.34 2.64 12.92
N GLY A 66 8.68 2.08 11.91
CA GLY A 66 7.67 2.76 11.12
C GLY A 66 8.28 3.75 10.13
N ARG A 67 7.41 4.52 9.50
CA ARG A 67 7.78 5.60 8.56
C ARG A 67 6.79 6.74 8.62
N VAL A 68 7.21 7.88 8.07
CA VAL A 68 6.35 9.03 7.80
C VAL A 68 6.37 9.27 6.29
N LEU A 69 5.20 9.31 5.67
CA LEU A 69 5.06 9.72 4.26
C LEU A 69 4.70 11.19 4.17
N HIS A 70 5.09 11.83 3.07
CA HIS A 70 4.71 13.22 2.76
C HIS A 70 3.54 13.29 1.77
N GLU A 71 2.90 12.17 1.52
CA GLU A 71 1.75 12.00 0.63
C GLU A 71 0.72 11.08 1.27
N TRP A 72 -0.49 11.13 0.77
CA TRP A 72 -1.52 10.15 1.09
C TRP A 72 -1.18 8.82 0.45
N GLN A 73 -1.47 7.75 1.16
CA GLN A 73 -1.43 6.41 0.57
C GLN A 73 -2.65 5.61 1.04
N LEU A 74 -3.29 4.94 0.10
CA LEU A 74 -4.37 4.02 0.38
C LEU A 74 -3.85 2.60 0.10
N LEU A 75 -3.98 1.73 1.11
CA LEU A 75 -3.68 0.31 0.99
C LEU A 75 -4.96 -0.49 1.06
N TYR A 76 -5.05 -1.50 0.21
CA TYR A 76 -6.15 -2.45 0.21
C TYR A 76 -5.62 -3.87 0.36
N ILE A 77 -6.03 -4.56 1.43
CA ILE A 77 -5.62 -5.93 1.72
C ILE A 77 -6.66 -6.88 1.15
N THR A 78 -6.28 -7.67 0.16
CA THR A 78 -7.18 -8.58 -0.54
C THR A 78 -7.10 -10.03 -0.06
N GLN A 79 -6.02 -10.41 0.62
CA GLN A 79 -5.81 -11.72 1.21
C GLN A 79 -4.89 -11.61 2.43
N GLY A 80 -5.05 -12.54 3.37
CA GLY A 80 -4.19 -12.66 4.54
C GLY A 80 -4.58 -11.77 5.70
N GLU A 81 -3.71 -11.71 6.68
CA GLU A 81 -3.89 -11.01 7.94
C GLU A 81 -2.61 -10.26 8.31
N GLY A 82 -2.73 -9.32 9.22
CA GLY A 82 -1.60 -8.55 9.71
C GLY A 82 -1.97 -7.58 10.82
N GLU A 83 -1.13 -6.60 11.04
CA GLU A 83 -1.36 -5.54 12.01
C GLU A 83 -0.94 -4.17 11.47
N PHE A 84 -1.61 -3.15 11.95
CA PHE A 84 -1.30 -1.74 11.72
C PHE A 84 -1.09 -1.04 13.05
N ARG A 85 -0.17 -0.06 13.06
CA ARG A 85 0.09 0.83 14.20
C ARG A 85 0.26 2.27 13.70
N SER A 86 -0.25 3.21 14.45
CA SER A 86 0.10 4.63 14.35
C SER A 86 0.53 5.16 15.71
N THR A 87 0.98 6.42 15.77
CA THR A 87 1.52 7.04 16.98
C THR A 87 0.56 6.94 18.18
N ASP A 88 -0.73 7.07 17.92
CA ASP A 88 -1.76 7.22 18.96
C ASP A 88 -2.65 5.98 19.10
N THR A 89 -2.32 4.89 18.43
CA THR A 89 -3.18 3.70 18.45
C THR A 89 -2.47 2.47 18.99
N HIS A 90 -3.21 1.65 19.72
CA HIS A 90 -2.82 0.26 19.94
C HIS A 90 -2.78 -0.47 18.60
N PRO A 91 -2.01 -1.56 18.49
CA PRO A 91 -2.01 -2.38 17.29
C PRO A 91 -3.42 -2.76 16.88
N ILE A 92 -3.76 -2.49 15.62
CA ILE A 92 -5.05 -2.82 15.02
C ILE A 92 -4.87 -4.05 14.15
N ALA A 93 -5.67 -5.08 14.39
CA ALA A 93 -5.69 -6.26 13.54
C ALA A 93 -6.23 -5.92 12.15
N ILE A 94 -5.56 -6.44 11.14
CA ILE A 94 -5.92 -6.28 9.72
C ILE A 94 -6.23 -7.65 9.15
N ASP A 95 -7.30 -7.72 8.40
CA ASP A 95 -7.71 -8.90 7.67
C ASP A 95 -8.09 -8.55 6.22
N LYS A 96 -8.43 -9.59 5.47
CA LYS A 96 -8.94 -9.45 4.10
C LYS A 96 -10.11 -8.47 4.03
N GLY A 97 -10.05 -7.54 3.09
CA GLY A 97 -11.07 -6.51 2.87
C GLY A 97 -10.78 -5.19 3.57
N THR A 98 -9.73 -5.12 4.40
CA THR A 98 -9.33 -3.89 5.08
C THR A 98 -8.75 -2.88 4.09
N ILE A 99 -9.19 -1.62 4.21
CA ILE A 99 -8.60 -0.46 3.56
C ILE A 99 -7.95 0.39 4.64
N ILE A 100 -6.68 0.75 4.43
CA ILE A 100 -5.92 1.63 5.31
C ILE A 100 -5.64 2.93 4.57
N LEU A 101 -6.03 4.07 5.14
CA LEU A 101 -5.67 5.39 4.64
C LEU A 101 -4.53 5.94 5.48
N LEU A 102 -3.34 6.06 4.89
CA LEU A 102 -2.17 6.64 5.51
C LEU A 102 -2.14 8.14 5.25
N ARG A 103 -2.01 8.92 6.32
CA ARG A 103 -2.01 10.38 6.27
C ARG A 103 -0.60 10.93 6.13
N PRO A 104 -0.40 12.01 5.34
CA PRO A 104 0.88 12.72 5.32
C PRO A 104 1.27 13.20 6.71
N GLY A 105 2.55 13.04 7.06
CA GLY A 105 3.11 13.52 8.32
C GLY A 105 2.81 12.63 9.55
N GLU A 106 2.04 11.56 9.41
CA GLU A 106 1.73 10.64 10.50
C GLU A 106 2.67 9.44 10.51
N LEU A 107 3.28 9.17 11.67
CA LEU A 107 4.08 7.96 11.86
C LEU A 107 3.18 6.73 11.85
N HIS A 108 3.50 5.78 11.02
CA HIS A 108 2.76 4.51 10.92
C HIS A 108 3.69 3.33 10.65
N SER A 109 3.19 2.17 10.98
CA SER A 109 3.81 0.88 10.66
C SER A 109 2.73 -0.15 10.41
N TYR A 110 3.01 -1.09 9.53
CA TYR A 110 2.16 -2.24 9.28
C TYR A 110 2.99 -3.43 8.81
N ARG A 111 2.48 -4.62 9.01
CA ARG A 111 3.13 -5.85 8.55
C ARG A 111 2.14 -7.00 8.44
N PRO A 112 2.38 -7.95 7.53
CA PRO A 112 1.61 -9.18 7.48
C PRO A 112 1.90 -10.07 8.70
N ALA A 113 0.94 -10.88 9.08
CA ALA A 113 1.16 -11.97 10.01
C ALA A 113 2.05 -13.04 9.33
N ALA A 114 3.07 -13.51 10.04
CA ALA A 114 4.02 -14.48 9.48
C ALA A 114 3.32 -15.77 9.00
N LYS A 115 2.27 -16.18 9.71
CA LYS A 115 1.54 -17.42 9.43
C LYS A 115 0.76 -17.37 8.11
N THR A 116 0.21 -16.21 7.75
CA THR A 116 -0.69 -16.07 6.59
C THR A 116 -0.05 -15.33 5.43
N GLY A 117 0.91 -14.44 5.70
CA GLY A 117 1.29 -13.44 4.73
C GLY A 117 0.11 -12.55 4.38
N TRP A 118 0.19 -11.81 3.30
CA TRP A 118 -0.94 -11.06 2.73
C TRP A 118 -0.74 -10.69 1.26
N VAL A 119 -1.81 -10.17 0.65
CA VAL A 119 -1.75 -9.49 -0.65
C VAL A 119 -2.27 -8.08 -0.45
N GLU A 120 -1.44 -7.10 -0.79
CA GLU A 120 -1.77 -5.68 -0.72
C GLU A 120 -1.70 -5.01 -2.08
N HIS A 121 -2.57 -4.04 -2.27
CA HIS A 121 -2.53 -3.10 -3.39
C HIS A 121 -2.47 -1.70 -2.80
N TYR A 122 -1.70 -0.82 -3.40
CA TYR A 122 -1.58 0.55 -2.91
C TYR A 122 -1.58 1.58 -4.01
N ILE A 123 -2.02 2.78 -3.65
CA ILE A 123 -1.96 3.97 -4.46
C ILE A 123 -1.46 5.12 -3.60
N GLY A 124 -0.40 5.79 -4.05
CA GLY A 124 0.15 7.00 -3.44
C GLY A 124 -0.31 8.22 -4.23
N PHE A 125 -0.80 9.25 -3.54
CA PHE A 125 -1.35 10.43 -4.18
C PHE A 125 -1.18 11.67 -3.31
N ALA A 126 -1.18 12.84 -3.95
CA ALA A 126 -0.98 14.11 -3.28
C ALA A 126 -1.69 15.24 -4.01
N GLY A 127 -1.79 16.38 -3.34
CA GLY A 127 -2.32 17.61 -3.88
C GLY A 127 -3.40 18.21 -2.99
N GLU A 128 -3.57 19.52 -3.12
CA GLU A 128 -4.50 20.28 -2.29
C GLU A 128 -5.94 19.78 -2.40
N THR A 129 -6.33 19.29 -3.56
CA THR A 129 -7.66 18.72 -3.77
C THR A 129 -7.90 17.52 -2.86
N PHE A 130 -6.94 16.60 -2.77
CA PHE A 130 -7.03 15.47 -1.86
C PHE A 130 -6.95 15.92 -0.40
N ASP A 131 -6.08 16.88 -0.07
CA ASP A 131 -5.95 17.40 1.28
C ASP A 131 -7.28 17.98 1.80
N ARG A 132 -7.99 18.72 0.96
CA ARG A 132 -9.30 19.27 1.33
C ARG A 132 -10.35 18.19 1.51
N MET A 133 -10.39 17.22 0.63
CA MET A 133 -11.37 16.13 0.68
C MET A 133 -11.16 15.21 1.89
N LEU A 134 -9.92 14.87 2.20
CA LEU A 134 -9.60 13.83 3.17
C LEU A 134 -9.35 14.34 4.60
N ARG A 135 -9.22 15.66 4.80
CA ARG A 135 -9.12 16.24 6.17
C ARG A 135 -10.40 16.08 6.98
N LEU A 136 -11.50 15.75 6.33
CA LEU A 136 -12.80 15.55 6.99
C LEU A 136 -13.00 14.11 7.50
N LEU A 137 -12.08 13.21 7.16
CA LEU A 137 -12.08 11.82 7.62
C LEU A 137 -11.19 11.66 8.84
#